data_3b0ce742b33cd7b430a65c655587b133
#
_entry.id   3b0ce742b33cd7b430a65c655587b133
#
_cell.length_a   1.000
_cell.length_b   1.000
_cell.length_c   1.000
_cell.angle_alpha   90.00
_cell.angle_beta   90.00
_cell.angle_gamma   90.00
#
_symmetry.space_group_name_H-M   'P 1'
#
loop_
_entity.id
_entity.type
_entity.pdbx_description
1 polymer ?
#
loop_
_entity_poly.entity_id
_entity_poly.type
_entity_poly.pdbx_seq_one_letter_code
_entity_poly.pdbx_strand_id
1 'polypeptide(L)'
;LAYTPGVAPPCLAIQEQPELSFTLTRRSNLVAVVTDGTAVLGLGDIGPEAGMPVMEGKCALFKAFADVDAFPLCIRSKDPDEIVRTVSLLAGSFGGINLEDIAAPRCFEIERRLQEVCDIPVFHDDQHGTAVVVAAALLNALRVVGKDIGQVRTVISGAGAAGISIGRHLL
;
A
#
# COMPACT_ATOMS: atom_id res chain seq x y z
N LEU A 1 5.93 6.66 34.18
CA LEU A 1 4.52 6.48 33.80
C LEU A 1 4.38 5.94 32.38
N ALA A 2 5.12 6.48 31.40
CA ALA A 2 5.03 6.08 29.98
C ALA A 2 5.81 4.78 29.64
N TYR A 3 6.57 4.22 30.57
CA TYR A 3 7.30 2.96 30.43
C TYR A 3 7.07 2.12 31.70
N THR A 4 8.07 1.38 32.18
CA THR A 4 7.94 0.53 33.38
C THR A 4 7.77 1.39 34.65
N PRO A 5 6.80 1.09 35.55
CA PRO A 5 5.81 0.00 35.51
C PRO A 5 4.48 0.37 34.83
N GLY A 6 4.26 1.59 34.39
CA GLY A 6 2.97 2.11 33.90
C GLY A 6 2.44 1.43 32.66
N VAL A 7 3.28 0.71 31.89
CA VAL A 7 2.88 0.02 30.66
C VAL A 7 2.24 -1.35 30.91
N ALA A 8 2.35 -1.92 32.10
CA ALA A 8 1.84 -3.27 32.41
C ALA A 8 0.30 -3.42 32.23
N PRO A 9 -0.55 -2.50 32.72
CA PRO A 9 -2.00 -2.61 32.52
C PRO A 9 -2.42 -2.69 31.04
N PRO A 10 -1.97 -1.80 30.13
CA PRO A 10 -2.31 -1.93 28.71
C PRO A 10 -1.77 -3.21 28.08
N CYS A 11 -0.58 -3.71 28.47
CA CYS A 11 -0.07 -4.97 27.96
C CYS A 11 -0.99 -6.15 28.32
N LEU A 12 -1.45 -6.22 29.56
CA LEU A 12 -2.35 -7.28 30.03
C LEU A 12 -3.72 -7.18 29.35
N ALA A 13 -4.25 -5.98 29.16
CA ALA A 13 -5.51 -5.77 28.46
C ALA A 13 -5.43 -6.25 27.00
N ILE A 14 -4.33 -5.95 26.29
CA ILE A 14 -4.11 -6.40 24.90
C ILE A 14 -3.90 -7.92 24.86
N GLN A 15 -3.26 -8.51 25.87
CA GLN A 15 -3.09 -9.97 25.95
C GLN A 15 -4.45 -10.69 26.05
N GLU A 16 -5.39 -10.13 26.79
CA GLU A 16 -6.75 -10.67 26.92
C GLU A 16 -7.61 -10.38 25.69
N GLN A 17 -7.47 -9.21 25.09
CA GLN A 17 -8.25 -8.74 23.95
C GLN A 17 -7.31 -8.07 22.92
N PRO A 18 -6.75 -8.82 21.95
CA PRO A 18 -5.75 -8.33 21.00
C PRO A 18 -6.17 -7.11 20.17
N GLU A 19 -7.47 -6.96 19.88
CA GLU A 19 -8.04 -5.80 19.17
C GLU A 19 -7.82 -4.48 19.92
N LEU A 20 -7.64 -4.49 21.24
CA LEU A 20 -7.30 -3.29 22.01
C LEU A 20 -5.94 -2.71 21.62
N SER A 21 -5.10 -3.44 20.90
CA SER A 21 -3.86 -2.91 20.34
C SER A 21 -4.10 -1.69 19.43
N PHE A 22 -5.24 -1.64 18.72
CA PHE A 22 -5.60 -0.50 17.88
C PHE A 22 -6.02 0.75 18.67
N THR A 23 -6.47 0.62 19.91
CA THR A 23 -6.91 1.75 20.73
C THR A 23 -5.90 2.14 21.81
N LEU A 24 -5.16 1.17 22.34
CA LEU A 24 -4.20 1.40 23.43
C LEU A 24 -2.77 1.67 22.92
N THR A 25 -2.53 1.55 21.61
CA THR A 25 -1.24 1.86 20.99
C THR A 25 -1.41 2.76 19.77
N ARG A 26 -0.31 3.13 19.12
CA ARG A 26 -0.32 3.87 17.85
C ARG A 26 -0.64 2.98 16.64
N ARG A 27 -0.83 1.68 16.83
CA ARG A 27 -1.00 0.69 15.74
C ARG A 27 -2.05 1.13 14.71
N SER A 28 -3.21 1.64 15.16
CA SER A 28 -4.30 2.07 14.27
C SER A 28 -3.92 3.20 13.31
N ASN A 29 -2.92 4.00 13.64
CA ASN A 29 -2.45 5.12 12.82
C ASN A 29 -1.05 4.90 12.23
N LEU A 30 -0.57 3.65 12.20
CA LEU A 30 0.73 3.30 11.62
C LEU A 30 0.54 2.54 10.32
N VAL A 31 1.17 2.99 9.23
CA VAL A 31 1.20 2.31 7.94
C VAL A 31 2.63 1.93 7.56
N ALA A 32 2.83 0.68 7.14
CA ALA A 32 4.08 0.27 6.52
C ALA A 32 4.03 0.60 5.02
N VAL A 33 5.00 1.36 4.52
CA VAL A 33 5.24 1.58 3.08
C VAL A 33 6.32 0.62 2.64
N VAL A 34 5.93 -0.43 1.91
CA VAL A 34 6.79 -1.59 1.60
C VAL A 34 7.16 -1.59 0.14
N THR A 35 8.46 -1.74 -0.15
CA THR A 35 8.99 -1.85 -1.52
C THR A 35 10.12 -2.88 -1.60
N ASP A 36 10.33 -3.44 -2.79
CA ASP A 36 11.56 -4.12 -3.18
C ASP A 36 12.41 -3.29 -4.17
N GLY A 37 11.93 -2.09 -4.54
CA GLY A 37 12.62 -1.15 -5.40
C GLY A 37 12.72 -1.61 -6.87
N THR A 38 11.83 -2.49 -7.35
CA THR A 38 11.91 -3.08 -8.69
C THR A 38 11.14 -2.34 -9.76
N ALA A 39 10.29 -1.37 -9.40
CA ALA A 39 9.50 -0.60 -10.36
C ALA A 39 9.39 0.88 -9.96
N VAL A 40 10.49 1.48 -9.57
CA VAL A 40 10.52 2.89 -9.16
C VAL A 40 10.25 3.78 -10.36
N LEU A 41 9.25 4.68 -10.24
CA LEU A 41 8.72 5.50 -11.32
C LEU A 41 9.83 6.24 -12.11
N GLY A 42 9.93 5.95 -13.40
CA GLY A 42 10.89 6.55 -14.32
C GLY A 42 12.33 6.02 -14.20
N LEU A 43 12.65 5.24 -13.18
CA LEU A 43 14.00 4.71 -12.92
C LEU A 43 14.08 3.18 -13.08
N GLY A 44 12.95 2.47 -12.93
CA GLY A 44 12.88 1.01 -13.05
C GLY A 44 13.41 0.27 -11.82
N ASP A 45 14.14 -0.82 -12.05
CA ASP A 45 14.69 -1.68 -11.01
C ASP A 45 16.02 -1.10 -10.48
N ILE A 46 15.94 -0.29 -9.46
CA ILE A 46 17.10 0.37 -8.82
C ILE A 46 17.46 -0.23 -7.47
N GLY A 47 16.67 -1.19 -7.00
CA GLY A 47 16.85 -1.86 -5.71
C GLY A 47 16.27 -1.10 -4.51
N PRO A 48 16.14 -1.82 -3.38
CA PRO A 48 15.40 -1.31 -2.21
C PRO A 48 16.05 -0.09 -1.56
N GLU A 49 17.37 -0.03 -1.45
CA GLU A 49 18.05 1.10 -0.80
C GLU A 49 17.94 2.38 -1.64
N ALA A 50 18.06 2.27 -2.96
CA ALA A 50 17.93 3.41 -3.86
C ALA A 50 16.47 3.89 -3.97
N GLY A 51 15.49 3.02 -3.69
CA GLY A 51 14.08 3.36 -3.58
C GLY A 51 13.70 4.10 -2.29
N MET A 52 14.54 4.08 -1.26
CA MET A 52 14.23 4.67 0.06
C MET A 52 13.76 6.12 -0.02
N PRO A 53 14.38 7.06 -0.78
CA PRO A 53 13.91 8.44 -0.83
C PRO A 53 12.48 8.58 -1.35
N VAL A 54 12.04 7.71 -2.28
CA VAL A 54 10.67 7.69 -2.77
C VAL A 54 9.72 7.23 -1.66
N MET A 55 10.10 6.19 -0.90
CA MET A 55 9.31 5.67 0.21
C MET A 55 9.17 6.68 1.35
N GLU A 56 10.23 7.42 1.67
CA GLU A 56 10.17 8.55 2.63
C GLU A 56 9.23 9.65 2.14
N GLY A 57 9.29 9.98 0.85
CA GLY A 57 8.35 10.91 0.22
C GLY A 57 6.90 10.44 0.36
N LYS A 58 6.63 9.15 0.09
CA LYS A 58 5.29 8.57 0.29
C LYS A 58 4.84 8.67 1.75
N CYS A 59 5.71 8.38 2.70
CA CYS A 59 5.42 8.53 4.14
C CYS A 59 5.07 9.99 4.51
N ALA A 60 5.78 10.96 3.94
CA ALA A 60 5.48 12.38 4.13
C ALA A 60 4.09 12.75 3.58
N LEU A 61 3.69 12.19 2.43
CA LEU A 61 2.35 12.39 1.87
C LEU A 61 1.25 11.78 2.76
N PHE A 62 1.44 10.58 3.31
CA PHE A 62 0.53 9.99 4.29
C PHE A 62 0.32 10.92 5.48
N LYS A 63 1.42 11.49 6.01
CA LYS A 63 1.32 12.45 7.12
C LYS A 63 0.63 13.73 6.72
N ALA A 64 1.01 14.32 5.58
CA ALA A 64 0.50 15.62 5.16
C ALA A 64 -0.99 15.62 4.81
N PHE A 65 -1.48 14.56 4.17
CA PHE A 65 -2.85 14.51 3.65
C PHE A 65 -3.83 13.72 4.52
N ALA A 66 -3.35 12.79 5.34
CA ALA A 66 -4.22 11.92 6.12
C ALA A 66 -3.90 11.91 7.63
N ASP A 67 -2.86 12.63 8.06
CA ASP A 67 -2.33 12.59 9.44
C ASP A 67 -1.99 11.16 9.90
N VAL A 68 -1.64 10.28 8.97
CA VAL A 68 -1.20 8.91 9.22
C VAL A 68 0.32 8.89 9.36
N ASP A 69 0.81 8.22 10.39
CA ASP A 69 2.24 7.98 10.59
C ASP A 69 2.64 6.77 9.74
N ALA A 70 3.55 6.96 8.80
CA ALA A 70 3.99 5.89 7.91
C ALA A 70 5.49 5.64 8.02
N PHE A 71 5.90 4.38 7.85
CA PHE A 71 7.30 3.95 7.93
C PHE A 71 7.72 3.21 6.65
N PRO A 72 8.87 3.59 6.06
CA PRO A 72 9.40 2.91 4.89
C PRO A 72 10.06 1.59 5.29
N LEU A 73 9.73 0.52 4.59
CA LEU A 73 10.32 -0.80 4.74
C LEU A 73 10.81 -1.29 3.37
N CYS A 74 12.12 -1.21 3.15
CA CYS A 74 12.75 -1.63 1.90
C CYS A 74 13.31 -3.04 2.05
N ILE A 75 12.75 -4.01 1.31
CA ILE A 75 13.05 -5.44 1.46
C ILE A 75 14.09 -5.84 0.42
N ARG A 76 15.21 -6.43 0.86
CA ARG A 76 16.29 -6.93 0.00
C ARG A 76 15.98 -8.31 -0.59
N SER A 77 14.80 -8.46 -1.16
CA SER A 77 14.39 -9.67 -1.87
C SER A 77 13.42 -9.35 -2.99
N LYS A 78 13.50 -10.12 -4.07
CA LYS A 78 12.54 -10.12 -5.18
C LYS A 78 11.66 -11.38 -5.17
N ASP A 79 11.86 -12.26 -4.21
CA ASP A 79 11.10 -13.48 -4.04
C ASP A 79 9.75 -13.16 -3.37
N PRO A 80 8.61 -13.45 -4.03
CA PRO A 80 7.29 -13.25 -3.44
C PRO A 80 7.09 -13.96 -2.11
N ASP A 81 7.65 -15.16 -1.93
CA ASP A 81 7.51 -15.92 -0.68
C ASP A 81 8.21 -15.22 0.49
N GLU A 82 9.42 -14.70 0.25
CA GLU A 82 10.18 -13.95 1.27
C GLU A 82 9.50 -12.62 1.59
N ILE A 83 9.01 -11.91 0.58
CA ILE A 83 8.29 -10.63 0.78
C ILE A 83 7.02 -10.86 1.60
N VAL A 84 6.16 -11.80 1.17
CA VAL A 84 4.91 -12.12 1.86
C VAL A 84 5.17 -12.55 3.29
N ARG A 85 6.13 -13.45 3.51
CA ARG A 85 6.51 -13.90 4.85
C ARG A 85 6.99 -12.74 5.73
N THR A 86 7.88 -11.90 5.21
CA THR A 86 8.45 -10.78 5.97
C THR A 86 7.36 -9.80 6.37
N VAL A 87 6.51 -9.39 5.44
CA VAL A 87 5.45 -8.41 5.68
C VAL A 87 4.39 -8.96 6.64
N SER A 88 3.97 -10.22 6.47
CA SER A 88 2.99 -10.85 7.37
C SER A 88 3.48 -10.95 8.81
N LEU A 89 4.76 -11.21 9.03
CA LEU A 89 5.35 -11.23 10.38
C LEU A 89 5.40 -9.85 11.04
N LEU A 90 5.45 -8.77 10.26
CA LEU A 90 5.46 -7.39 10.75
C LEU A 90 4.06 -6.79 10.89
N ALA A 91 3.04 -7.40 10.31
CA ALA A 91 1.68 -6.86 10.23
C ALA A 91 1.08 -6.50 11.61
N GLY A 92 1.45 -7.23 12.66
CA GLY A 92 1.00 -6.96 14.03
C GLY A 92 1.41 -5.59 14.58
N SER A 93 2.37 -4.90 13.96
CA SER A 93 2.82 -3.57 14.37
C SER A 93 2.09 -2.42 13.69
N PHE A 94 1.30 -2.71 12.63
CA PHE A 94 0.70 -1.72 11.75
C PHE A 94 -0.82 -1.82 11.72
N GLY A 95 -1.47 -0.71 11.36
CA GLY A 95 -2.89 -0.64 11.05
C GLY A 95 -3.19 -0.81 9.56
N GLY A 96 -2.17 -0.78 8.71
CA GLY A 96 -2.29 -1.00 7.27
C GLY A 96 -0.94 -1.15 6.58
N ILE A 97 -0.95 -1.68 5.37
CA ILE A 97 0.23 -1.90 4.53
C ILE A 97 -0.02 -1.27 3.16
N ASN A 98 0.85 -0.37 2.76
CA ASN A 98 0.93 0.16 1.40
C ASN A 98 2.12 -0.46 0.69
N LEU A 99 1.85 -1.28 -0.33
CA LEU A 99 2.88 -1.77 -1.24
C LEU A 99 3.16 -0.70 -2.29
N GLU A 100 4.43 -0.44 -2.58
CA GLU A 100 4.86 0.62 -3.48
C GLU A 100 6.00 0.14 -4.38
N ASP A 101 6.00 0.53 -5.65
CA ASP A 101 7.11 0.32 -6.59
C ASP A 101 7.58 -1.15 -6.72
N ILE A 102 6.66 -2.10 -6.59
CA ILE A 102 6.91 -3.53 -6.81
C ILE A 102 6.49 -3.90 -8.25
N ALA A 103 7.41 -4.46 -9.01
CA ALA A 103 7.20 -4.75 -10.43
C ALA A 103 6.09 -5.78 -10.68
N ALA A 104 5.26 -5.51 -11.73
CA ALA A 104 4.37 -6.53 -12.28
C ALA A 104 5.22 -7.64 -12.98
N PRO A 105 4.74 -8.91 -12.98
CA PRO A 105 3.46 -9.39 -12.46
C PRO A 105 3.47 -9.73 -10.95
N ARG A 106 4.65 -9.72 -10.27
CA ARG A 106 4.79 -10.14 -8.88
C ARG A 106 3.91 -9.33 -7.91
N CYS A 107 3.75 -8.03 -8.16
CA CYS A 107 2.93 -7.18 -7.30
C CYS A 107 1.50 -7.69 -7.14
N PHE A 108 0.90 -8.29 -8.17
CA PHE A 108 -0.46 -8.84 -8.11
C PHE A 108 -0.55 -10.04 -7.18
N GLU A 109 0.43 -10.93 -7.23
CA GLU A 109 0.50 -12.12 -6.38
C GLU A 109 0.79 -11.73 -4.94
N ILE A 110 1.77 -10.86 -4.70
CA ILE A 110 2.18 -10.41 -3.37
C ILE A 110 1.01 -9.76 -2.66
N GLU A 111 0.32 -8.81 -3.31
CA GLU A 111 -0.83 -8.13 -2.73
C GLU A 111 -1.94 -9.12 -2.37
N ARG A 112 -2.37 -9.97 -3.31
CA ARG A 112 -3.42 -10.96 -3.06
C ARG A 112 -3.09 -11.88 -1.87
N ARG A 113 -1.86 -12.40 -1.82
CA ARG A 113 -1.42 -13.29 -0.74
C ARG A 113 -1.37 -12.59 0.60
N LEU A 114 -0.94 -11.34 0.64
CA LEU A 114 -0.93 -10.54 1.88
C LEU A 114 -2.35 -10.24 2.35
N GLN A 115 -3.28 -9.95 1.44
CA GLN A 115 -4.70 -9.76 1.78
C GLN A 115 -5.34 -11.04 2.36
N GLU A 116 -4.84 -12.23 1.98
CA GLU A 116 -5.33 -13.51 2.51
C GLU A 116 -4.78 -13.84 3.91
N VAL A 117 -3.57 -13.36 4.25
CA VAL A 117 -2.88 -13.75 5.50
C VAL A 117 -2.82 -12.65 6.55
N CYS A 118 -3.05 -11.39 6.18
CA CYS A 118 -3.05 -10.27 7.11
C CYS A 118 -4.48 -9.90 7.53
N ASP A 119 -4.65 -9.56 8.80
CA ASP A 119 -5.90 -9.07 9.41
C ASP A 119 -6.08 -7.55 9.30
N ILE A 120 -5.19 -6.87 8.58
CA ILE A 120 -5.19 -5.44 8.34
C ILE A 120 -5.26 -5.14 6.83
N PRO A 121 -5.73 -3.95 6.40
CA PRO A 121 -5.75 -3.56 5.00
C PRO A 121 -4.39 -3.63 4.33
N VAL A 122 -4.34 -4.26 3.16
CA VAL A 122 -3.18 -4.29 2.27
C VAL A 122 -3.57 -3.69 0.92
N PHE A 123 -2.79 -2.75 0.45
CA PHE A 123 -3.08 -1.94 -0.73
C PHE A 123 -1.80 -1.74 -1.56
N HIS A 124 -1.89 -1.93 -2.88
CA HIS A 124 -0.81 -1.61 -3.81
C HIS A 124 -1.18 -0.36 -4.60
N ASP A 125 -0.50 0.75 -4.35
CA ASP A 125 -0.87 2.07 -4.87
C ASP A 125 -0.78 2.15 -6.39
N ASP A 126 0.27 1.60 -6.99
CA ASP A 126 0.46 1.59 -8.46
C ASP A 126 -0.68 0.86 -9.20
N GLN A 127 -1.38 -0.05 -8.53
CA GLN A 127 -2.57 -0.69 -9.07
C GLN A 127 -3.82 0.15 -8.80
N HIS A 128 -4.18 0.28 -7.54
CA HIS A 128 -5.52 0.74 -7.13
C HIS A 128 -5.60 2.26 -7.03
N GLY A 129 -4.58 2.94 -6.50
CA GLY A 129 -4.54 4.40 -6.44
C GLY A 129 -4.59 5.00 -7.83
N THR A 130 -3.78 4.49 -8.74
CA THR A 130 -3.76 4.92 -10.14
C THR A 130 -5.09 4.63 -10.84
N ALA A 131 -5.72 3.46 -10.61
CA ALA A 131 -7.02 3.13 -11.20
C ALA A 131 -8.12 4.08 -10.73
N VAL A 132 -8.16 4.42 -9.45
CA VAL A 132 -9.14 5.35 -8.87
C VAL A 132 -9.01 6.75 -9.47
N VAL A 133 -7.81 7.31 -9.56
CA VAL A 133 -7.62 8.67 -10.09
C VAL A 133 -7.90 8.72 -11.58
N VAL A 134 -7.58 7.67 -12.34
CA VAL A 134 -7.90 7.58 -13.78
C VAL A 134 -9.41 7.47 -14.00
N ALA A 135 -10.12 6.67 -13.22
CA ALA A 135 -11.57 6.58 -13.30
C ALA A 135 -12.23 7.94 -12.97
N ALA A 136 -11.77 8.62 -11.93
CA ALA A 136 -12.24 9.96 -11.58
C ALA A 136 -11.99 10.98 -12.70
N ALA A 137 -10.81 10.95 -13.32
CA ALA A 137 -10.46 11.81 -14.45
C ALA A 137 -11.34 11.51 -15.67
N LEU A 138 -11.54 10.24 -16.00
CA LEU A 138 -12.40 9.82 -17.12
C LEU A 138 -13.85 10.30 -16.92
N LEU A 139 -14.44 10.06 -15.76
CA LEU A 139 -15.82 10.50 -15.47
C LEU A 139 -15.99 12.01 -15.60
N ASN A 140 -15.02 12.80 -15.15
CA ASN A 140 -15.05 14.24 -15.27
C ASN A 140 -14.80 14.71 -16.72
N ALA A 141 -13.90 14.07 -17.45
CA ALA A 141 -13.67 14.36 -18.87
C ALA A 141 -14.94 14.10 -19.70
N LEU A 142 -15.67 13.00 -19.44
CA LEU A 142 -16.95 12.70 -20.09
C LEU A 142 -18.01 13.77 -19.84
N ARG A 143 -18.09 14.29 -18.62
CA ARG A 143 -18.97 15.42 -18.29
C ARG A 143 -18.64 16.68 -19.09
N VAL A 144 -17.34 17.00 -19.21
CA VAL A 144 -16.86 18.18 -19.96
C VAL A 144 -17.21 18.09 -21.45
N VAL A 145 -17.08 16.90 -22.05
CA VAL A 145 -17.35 16.70 -23.49
C VAL A 145 -18.80 16.26 -23.79
N GLY A 146 -19.64 16.09 -22.78
CA GLY A 146 -21.05 15.70 -22.94
C GLY A 146 -21.25 14.30 -23.54
N LYS A 147 -20.39 13.34 -23.18
CA LYS A 147 -20.48 11.95 -23.65
C LYS A 147 -20.84 10.97 -22.55
N ASP A 148 -21.59 9.94 -22.88
CA ASP A 148 -21.83 8.81 -22.00
C ASP A 148 -20.67 7.81 -22.06
N ILE A 149 -20.38 7.16 -20.92
CA ILE A 149 -19.29 6.19 -20.80
C ILE A 149 -19.45 5.01 -21.79
N GLY A 150 -20.67 4.56 -22.07
CA GLY A 150 -20.96 3.51 -23.04
C GLY A 150 -20.69 3.88 -24.51
N GLN A 151 -20.44 5.14 -24.80
CA GLN A 151 -20.18 5.65 -26.15
C GLN A 151 -18.71 5.84 -26.46
N VAL A 152 -17.83 5.66 -25.47
CA VAL A 152 -16.41 5.89 -25.64
C VAL A 152 -15.64 4.58 -25.91
N ARG A 153 -14.55 4.72 -26.65
CA ARG A 153 -13.59 3.64 -26.86
C ARG A 153 -12.33 3.99 -26.12
N THR A 154 -11.94 3.14 -25.19
CA THR A 154 -10.74 3.32 -24.39
C THR A 154 -9.60 2.48 -24.98
N VAL A 155 -8.44 3.08 -25.14
CA VAL A 155 -7.20 2.40 -25.52
C VAL A 155 -6.18 2.62 -24.42
N ILE A 156 -5.65 1.52 -23.87
CA ILE A 156 -4.61 1.54 -22.85
C ILE A 156 -3.29 1.14 -23.50
N SER A 157 -2.30 2.03 -23.45
CA SER A 157 -0.95 1.75 -23.93
C SER A 157 -0.07 1.37 -22.75
N GLY A 158 0.26 0.08 -22.63
CA GLY A 158 1.06 -0.50 -21.56
C GLY A 158 0.27 -1.52 -20.71
N ALA A 159 0.96 -2.60 -20.32
CA ALA A 159 0.40 -3.71 -19.54
C ALA A 159 1.16 -3.91 -18.21
N GLY A 160 1.59 -2.81 -17.59
CA GLY A 160 2.17 -2.81 -16.24
C GLY A 160 1.10 -2.88 -15.16
N ALA A 161 1.50 -2.73 -13.90
CA ALA A 161 0.60 -2.77 -12.75
C ALA A 161 -0.59 -1.81 -12.92
N ALA A 162 -0.34 -0.56 -13.27
CA ALA A 162 -1.37 0.45 -13.48
C ALA A 162 -2.30 0.11 -14.66
N GLY A 163 -1.75 -0.19 -15.85
CA GLY A 163 -2.54 -0.44 -17.06
C GLY A 163 -3.51 -1.60 -16.91
N ILE A 164 -3.08 -2.70 -16.30
CA ILE A 164 -3.92 -3.87 -16.02
C ILE A 164 -5.01 -3.53 -15.01
N SER A 165 -4.66 -2.83 -13.92
CA SER A 165 -5.62 -2.45 -12.88
C SER A 165 -6.66 -1.45 -13.40
N ILE A 166 -6.24 -0.45 -14.17
CA ILE A 166 -7.15 0.50 -14.83
C ILE A 166 -8.14 -0.24 -15.74
N GLY A 167 -7.63 -1.15 -16.60
CA GLY A 167 -8.47 -1.94 -17.50
C GLY A 167 -9.54 -2.75 -16.74
N ARG A 168 -9.15 -3.42 -15.64
CA ARG A 168 -10.08 -4.17 -14.79
C ARG A 168 -11.10 -3.28 -14.09
N HIS A 169 -10.71 -2.07 -13.73
CA HIS A 169 -11.58 -1.14 -12.99
C HIS A 169 -12.62 -0.47 -13.90
N LEU A 170 -12.33 -0.35 -15.20
CA LEU A 170 -13.24 0.26 -16.18
C LEU A 170 -14.20 -0.74 -16.85
N LEU A 171 -14.01 -2.04 -16.65
CA LEU A 171 -14.88 -3.11 -17.13
C LEU A 171 -15.96 -3.46 -16.12
#